data_60ea8ca69fa8decf16b8dcae42486404
#
_entry.id   60ea8ca69fa8decf16b8dcae42486404
#
_cell.length_a   1.000
_cell.length_b   1.000
_cell.length_c   1.000
_cell.angle_alpha   90.00
_cell.angle_beta   90.00
_cell.angle_gamma   90.00
#
_symmetry.space_group_name_H-M   'P 1'
#
loop_
_entity.id
_entity.type
_entity.pdbx_description
1 polymer ?
#
loop_
_entity_poly.entity_id
_entity_poly.type
_entity_poly.pdbx_seq_one_letter_code
_entity_poly.pdbx_strand_id
1 'polypeptide(L)'
;MAPVVAGRKGEFTKLFADLQKEGFSRVRIDGEIVKLDGEPRTLNKKIKHFIDVVVDRVQLKASATSRIAEAVELATKLADGRVLVQVLGDDGKPLGEGGGRSSGATGGLGAGEHIFSLALACPEHGHSMDELQPRDFSFNAPYGACPDCLGIGSREEVDASLVVPDPSLSLNEGAIAPFKTGNYYPQVLRAVAAHLGTDADTPWEDMPKKAQDGLLHGLGKDKVRVDYVTVDGRETYWYIEWEGALAAVQRRYQEAQSDAQREKLASYFAIVPCPTCGGKRLKPEILAVTVNDRSIHDVTEMSAADSLEFFDSLAFHGSEEHIAGPIVKEIKARLKFLVDVGLDYLTLERATATLSGGEAQRIRLATQIGAGLMGVLYILDEPSC
;
A
#
# COMPACT_ATOMS: atom_id res chain seq x y z
N MET A 1 -19.08 21.21 -14.24
CA MET A 1 -19.72 19.88 -13.98
C MET A 1 -19.34 19.44 -12.58
N ALA A 2 -20.19 18.64 -11.94
CA ALA A 2 -19.93 18.04 -10.62
C ALA A 2 -19.71 16.53 -10.78
N PRO A 3 -18.51 16.00 -10.47
CA PRO A 3 -18.20 14.56 -10.59
C PRO A 3 -18.76 13.79 -9.38
N VAL A 4 -20.02 13.35 -9.48
CA VAL A 4 -20.73 12.67 -8.36
C VAL A 4 -20.43 11.18 -8.24
N VAL A 5 -20.01 10.52 -9.32
CA VAL A 5 -19.60 9.12 -9.32
C VAL A 5 -18.28 8.96 -10.07
N ALA A 6 -17.27 8.40 -9.42
CA ALA A 6 -15.97 8.13 -10.02
C ALA A 6 -15.63 6.63 -9.89
N GLY A 7 -15.71 5.90 -11.02
CA GLY A 7 -15.28 4.52 -11.13
C GLY A 7 -16.03 3.52 -10.23
N ARG A 8 -17.31 3.76 -9.93
CA ARG A 8 -18.12 2.91 -9.05
C ARG A 8 -19.08 2.04 -9.86
N LYS A 9 -19.28 0.81 -9.41
CA LYS A 9 -20.29 -0.11 -9.97
C LYS A 9 -21.65 0.18 -9.35
N GLY A 10 -22.72 0.11 -10.15
CA GLY A 10 -24.09 0.33 -9.66
C GLY A 10 -25.05 0.65 -10.77
N GLU A 11 -26.36 0.58 -10.48
CA GLU A 11 -27.45 0.92 -11.39
C GLU A 11 -27.76 2.43 -11.39
N PHE A 12 -27.45 3.14 -10.31
CA PHE A 12 -27.59 4.58 -10.09
C PHE A 12 -28.98 5.17 -10.36
N THR A 13 -30.03 4.35 -10.43
CA THR A 13 -31.42 4.75 -10.71
C THR A 13 -31.92 5.81 -9.72
N LYS A 14 -31.64 5.62 -8.42
CA LYS A 14 -32.01 6.57 -7.38
C LYS A 14 -31.29 7.91 -7.55
N LEU A 15 -29.98 7.88 -7.86
CA LEU A 15 -29.18 9.09 -8.10
C LEU A 15 -29.79 9.93 -9.23
N PHE A 16 -30.15 9.32 -10.35
CA PHE A 16 -30.75 10.03 -11.48
C PHE A 16 -32.12 10.63 -11.12
N ALA A 17 -32.93 9.90 -10.36
CA ALA A 17 -34.23 10.42 -9.89
C ALA A 17 -34.07 11.59 -8.93
N ASP A 18 -33.08 11.56 -8.04
CA ASP A 18 -32.82 12.65 -7.09
C ASP A 18 -32.28 13.89 -7.82
N LEU A 19 -31.33 13.72 -8.75
CA LEU A 19 -30.81 14.82 -9.59
C LEU A 19 -31.91 15.46 -10.44
N GLN A 20 -32.87 14.69 -10.95
CA GLN A 20 -33.99 15.20 -11.72
C GLN A 20 -34.96 16.04 -10.83
N LYS A 21 -35.20 15.59 -9.60
CA LYS A 21 -36.00 16.36 -8.60
C LYS A 21 -35.34 17.68 -8.22
N GLU A 22 -34.01 17.72 -8.16
CA GLU A 22 -33.23 18.91 -7.87
C GLU A 22 -33.12 19.86 -9.07
N GLY A 23 -33.71 19.50 -10.23
CA GLY A 23 -33.81 20.35 -11.41
C GLY A 23 -32.68 20.25 -12.40
N PHE A 24 -31.77 19.27 -12.25
CA PHE A 24 -30.71 19.03 -13.23
C PHE A 24 -31.27 18.35 -14.48
N SER A 25 -30.99 18.94 -15.64
CA SER A 25 -31.50 18.45 -16.91
C SER A 25 -30.52 17.58 -17.70
N ARG A 26 -29.26 17.59 -17.33
CA ARG A 26 -28.19 16.87 -18.07
C ARG A 26 -27.15 16.29 -17.14
N VAL A 27 -26.72 15.07 -17.48
CA VAL A 27 -25.57 14.41 -16.87
C VAL A 27 -24.63 13.92 -17.97
N ARG A 28 -23.37 13.77 -17.65
CA ARG A 28 -22.42 13.07 -18.49
C ARG A 28 -22.16 11.69 -17.88
N ILE A 29 -22.39 10.64 -18.64
CA ILE A 29 -22.20 9.25 -18.24
C ILE A 29 -21.11 8.65 -19.14
N ASP A 30 -20.02 8.18 -18.53
CA ASP A 30 -18.90 7.53 -19.23
C ASP A 30 -18.37 8.36 -20.44
N GLY A 31 -18.44 9.69 -20.34
CA GLY A 31 -17.99 10.64 -21.37
C GLY A 31 -19.11 11.18 -22.27
N GLU A 32 -20.29 10.58 -22.29
CA GLU A 32 -21.42 11.01 -23.12
C GLU A 32 -22.42 11.89 -22.34
N ILE A 33 -22.78 13.06 -22.90
CA ILE A 33 -23.79 13.96 -22.31
C ILE A 33 -25.19 13.45 -22.64
N VAL A 34 -25.95 13.17 -21.61
CA VAL A 34 -27.29 12.62 -21.68
C VAL A 34 -28.27 13.54 -20.96
N LYS A 35 -29.47 13.70 -21.53
CA LYS A 35 -30.56 14.40 -20.87
C LYS A 35 -31.26 13.51 -19.84
N LEU A 36 -31.69 14.12 -18.73
CA LEU A 36 -32.48 13.48 -17.67
C LEU A 36 -34.00 13.65 -17.86
N ASP A 37 -34.43 14.00 -19.09
CA ASP A 37 -35.83 14.14 -19.46
C ASP A 37 -36.36 12.76 -19.91
N GLY A 38 -37.14 12.07 -19.09
CA GLY A 38 -37.78 10.81 -19.47
C GLY A 38 -37.78 9.73 -18.41
N GLU A 39 -37.85 8.48 -18.85
CA GLU A 39 -37.89 7.31 -17.96
C GLU A 39 -36.60 7.15 -17.13
N PRO A 40 -36.70 6.60 -15.91
CA PRO A 40 -35.55 6.39 -15.04
C PRO A 40 -34.53 5.47 -15.74
N ARG A 41 -33.32 6.00 -15.97
CA ARG A 41 -32.22 5.25 -16.54
C ARG A 41 -31.61 4.29 -15.53
N THR A 42 -31.28 3.09 -16.00
CA THR A 42 -30.59 2.07 -15.22
C THR A 42 -29.30 1.72 -15.92
N LEU A 43 -28.17 1.83 -15.22
CA LEU A 43 -26.85 1.46 -15.75
C LEU A 43 -26.51 0.01 -15.44
N ASN A 44 -25.50 -0.51 -16.13
CA ASN A 44 -25.04 -1.88 -15.92
C ASN A 44 -24.28 -2.02 -14.58
N LYS A 45 -24.86 -2.71 -13.60
CA LYS A 45 -24.27 -2.90 -12.26
C LYS A 45 -22.94 -3.65 -12.21
N LYS A 46 -22.51 -4.28 -13.32
CA LYS A 46 -21.30 -5.10 -13.38
C LYS A 46 -20.06 -4.31 -13.79
N ILE A 47 -20.22 -3.16 -14.44
CA ILE A 47 -19.13 -2.30 -14.90
C ILE A 47 -18.98 -1.05 -14.02
N LYS A 48 -17.83 -0.42 -14.08
CA LYS A 48 -17.56 0.84 -13.40
C LYS A 48 -18.07 2.00 -14.26
N HIS A 49 -18.75 2.96 -13.63
CA HIS A 49 -19.28 4.14 -14.28
C HIS A 49 -18.68 5.43 -13.71
N PHE A 50 -18.58 6.45 -14.57
CA PHE A 50 -18.27 7.82 -14.23
C PHE A 50 -19.48 8.67 -14.55
N ILE A 51 -19.99 9.41 -13.55
CA ILE A 51 -21.19 10.26 -13.71
C ILE A 51 -20.86 11.66 -13.23
N ASP A 52 -20.98 12.63 -14.14
CA ASP A 52 -20.76 14.04 -13.85
C ASP A 52 -22.06 14.82 -14.12
N VAL A 53 -22.52 15.61 -13.16
CA VAL A 53 -23.69 16.47 -13.34
C VAL A 53 -23.28 17.72 -14.10
N VAL A 54 -23.96 18.04 -15.21
CA VAL A 54 -23.73 19.27 -15.95
C VAL A 54 -24.48 20.42 -15.23
N VAL A 55 -23.71 21.13 -14.40
CA VAL A 55 -24.29 22.26 -13.59
C VAL A 55 -24.63 23.45 -14.48
N ASP A 56 -23.68 23.86 -15.32
CA ASP A 56 -23.89 24.98 -16.24
C ASP A 56 -23.01 24.91 -17.47
N ARG A 57 -23.38 25.63 -18.53
CA ARG A 57 -22.58 25.90 -19.74
C ARG A 57 -22.46 27.41 -19.90
N VAL A 58 -21.27 27.91 -19.66
CA VAL A 58 -20.98 29.34 -19.62
C VAL A 58 -20.05 29.72 -20.77
N GLN A 59 -20.38 30.79 -21.48
CA GLN A 59 -19.50 31.40 -22.44
C GLN A 59 -18.51 32.30 -21.70
N LEU A 60 -17.20 32.10 -21.96
CA LEU A 60 -16.15 32.89 -21.31
C LEU A 60 -16.19 34.35 -21.77
N LYS A 61 -16.74 35.21 -20.91
CA LYS A 61 -16.79 36.67 -21.06
C LYS A 61 -16.51 37.30 -19.69
N ALA A 62 -15.94 38.52 -19.68
CA ALA A 62 -15.66 39.20 -18.42
C ALA A 62 -16.89 39.39 -17.53
N SER A 63 -18.10 39.50 -18.13
CA SER A 63 -19.37 39.59 -17.40
C SER A 63 -19.88 38.28 -16.82
N ALA A 64 -19.25 37.15 -17.10
CA ALA A 64 -19.72 35.85 -16.66
C ALA A 64 -19.16 35.41 -15.30
N THR A 65 -18.30 36.19 -14.65
CA THR A 65 -17.59 35.83 -13.41
C THR A 65 -18.55 35.41 -12.29
N SER A 66 -19.64 36.15 -12.05
CA SER A 66 -20.62 35.80 -11.01
C SER A 66 -21.29 34.46 -11.30
N ARG A 67 -21.72 34.25 -12.55
CA ARG A 67 -22.34 33.00 -12.98
C ARG A 67 -21.40 31.78 -12.89
N ILE A 68 -20.09 31.99 -13.18
CA ILE A 68 -19.09 30.95 -13.00
C ILE A 68 -18.92 30.62 -11.51
N ALA A 69 -18.85 31.64 -10.64
CA ALA A 69 -18.72 31.44 -9.20
C ALA A 69 -19.92 30.65 -8.62
N GLU A 70 -21.15 30.99 -9.00
CA GLU A 70 -22.36 30.25 -8.61
C GLU A 70 -22.33 28.79 -9.10
N ALA A 71 -21.93 28.57 -10.35
CA ALA A 71 -21.80 27.21 -10.91
C ALA A 71 -20.70 26.38 -10.21
N VAL A 72 -19.58 26.99 -9.80
CA VAL A 72 -18.53 26.36 -9.04
C VAL A 72 -19.02 26.00 -7.64
N GLU A 73 -19.68 26.94 -6.94
CA GLU A 73 -20.24 26.71 -5.61
C GLU A 73 -21.27 25.57 -5.61
N LEU A 74 -22.15 25.53 -6.61
CA LEU A 74 -23.13 24.46 -6.75
C LEU A 74 -22.45 23.11 -7.06
N ALA A 75 -21.44 23.10 -7.95
CA ALA A 75 -20.72 21.89 -8.29
C ALA A 75 -19.95 21.31 -7.08
N THR A 76 -19.30 22.16 -6.29
CA THR A 76 -18.57 21.74 -5.08
C THR A 76 -19.51 21.17 -4.01
N LYS A 77 -20.69 21.72 -3.84
CA LYS A 77 -21.72 21.18 -2.92
C LYS A 77 -22.21 19.79 -3.35
N LEU A 78 -22.35 19.55 -4.66
CA LEU A 78 -22.85 18.28 -5.20
C LEU A 78 -21.79 17.17 -5.20
N ALA A 79 -20.52 17.51 -5.31
CA ALA A 79 -19.43 16.57 -5.53
C ALA A 79 -18.32 16.65 -4.46
N ASP A 80 -18.71 16.88 -3.20
CA ASP A 80 -17.80 16.88 -2.04
C ASP A 80 -16.55 17.74 -2.27
N GLY A 81 -16.75 18.98 -2.69
CA GLY A 81 -15.69 19.95 -2.93
C GLY A 81 -14.99 19.83 -4.28
N ARG A 82 -15.44 18.99 -5.20
CA ARG A 82 -14.81 18.78 -6.51
C ARG A 82 -15.60 19.45 -7.64
N VAL A 83 -14.85 20.03 -8.58
CA VAL A 83 -15.40 20.63 -9.81
C VAL A 83 -14.63 20.14 -11.01
N LEU A 84 -15.35 19.73 -12.04
CA LEU A 84 -14.81 19.41 -13.35
C LEU A 84 -15.15 20.52 -14.34
N VAL A 85 -14.16 21.14 -14.92
CA VAL A 85 -14.30 22.14 -16.00
C VAL A 85 -13.87 21.50 -17.30
N GLN A 86 -14.72 21.57 -18.33
CA GLN A 86 -14.38 21.15 -19.68
C GLN A 86 -14.42 22.38 -20.60
N VAL A 87 -13.32 22.66 -21.27
CA VAL A 87 -13.23 23.76 -22.25
C VAL A 87 -13.70 23.24 -23.61
N LEU A 88 -14.68 23.95 -24.18
CA LEU A 88 -15.21 23.65 -25.50
C LEU A 88 -14.81 24.74 -26.51
N GLY A 89 -14.50 24.32 -27.73
CA GLY A 89 -14.32 25.24 -28.85
C GLY A 89 -15.64 25.85 -29.34
N ASP A 90 -15.56 26.78 -30.28
CA ASP A 90 -16.73 27.43 -30.90
C ASP A 90 -17.66 26.43 -31.61
N ASP A 91 -17.14 25.29 -32.04
CA ASP A 91 -17.88 24.17 -32.63
C ASP A 91 -18.58 23.28 -31.56
N GLY A 92 -18.41 23.62 -30.28
CA GLY A 92 -18.97 22.88 -29.14
C GLY A 92 -18.26 21.55 -28.82
N LYS A 93 -17.12 21.29 -29.46
CA LYS A 93 -16.30 20.10 -29.16
C LYS A 93 -15.23 20.41 -28.11
N PRO A 94 -14.82 19.43 -27.30
CA PRO A 94 -13.73 19.59 -26.36
C PRO A 94 -12.42 20.07 -27.03
N LEU A 95 -11.78 21.08 -26.45
CA LEU A 95 -10.48 21.56 -26.90
C LEU A 95 -9.37 20.68 -26.35
N GLY A 96 -8.57 20.08 -27.24
CA GLY A 96 -7.39 19.25 -26.86
C GLY A 96 -7.49 17.82 -27.42
N GLU A 97 -6.34 17.16 -27.52
CA GLU A 97 -6.24 15.72 -27.89
C GLU A 97 -6.43 14.87 -26.63
N GLY A 98 -7.45 14.02 -26.61
CA GLY A 98 -7.67 13.06 -25.53
C GLY A 98 -9.08 12.45 -25.66
N GLY A 99 -9.19 11.15 -25.53
CA GLY A 99 -10.48 10.45 -25.45
C GLY A 99 -11.18 10.82 -24.15
N GLY A 100 -12.52 10.95 -24.18
CA GLY A 100 -13.33 11.17 -22.97
C GLY A 100 -13.00 10.14 -21.90
N ARG A 101 -13.34 10.46 -20.63
CA ARG A 101 -13.24 9.51 -19.50
C ARG A 101 -13.91 8.21 -19.88
N SER A 102 -13.09 7.24 -20.30
CA SER A 102 -13.55 5.90 -20.61
C SER A 102 -13.50 5.02 -19.38
N SER A 103 -14.31 3.98 -19.34
CA SER A 103 -14.36 2.94 -18.30
C SER A 103 -13.05 2.15 -18.10
N GLY A 104 -11.93 2.65 -18.61
CA GLY A 104 -10.60 2.07 -18.41
C GLY A 104 -10.10 2.25 -16.97
N ALA A 105 -9.23 1.34 -16.53
CA ALA A 105 -8.78 1.18 -15.15
C ALA A 105 -8.05 2.41 -14.54
N THR A 106 -7.74 3.45 -15.31
CA THR A 106 -6.93 4.60 -14.87
C THR A 106 -7.69 5.93 -14.81
N GLY A 107 -8.96 6.01 -15.19
CA GLY A 107 -9.81 7.19 -14.99
C GLY A 107 -9.23 8.55 -15.42
N GLY A 108 -8.35 8.58 -16.44
CA GLY A 108 -7.68 9.79 -16.91
C GLY A 108 -8.64 10.88 -17.37
N LEU A 109 -8.19 12.14 -17.29
CA LEU A 109 -8.94 13.30 -17.77
C LEU A 109 -9.08 13.25 -19.30
N GLY A 110 -10.27 13.65 -19.79
CA GLY A 110 -10.53 13.83 -21.22
C GLY A 110 -9.91 15.10 -21.78
N ALA A 111 -10.01 15.27 -23.10
CA ALA A 111 -9.53 16.46 -23.79
C ALA A 111 -10.14 17.75 -23.22
N GLY A 112 -9.30 18.71 -22.87
CA GLY A 112 -9.73 20.01 -22.33
C GLY A 112 -10.41 19.95 -20.97
N GLU A 113 -10.25 18.88 -20.21
CA GLU A 113 -10.80 18.71 -18.87
C GLU A 113 -9.81 19.11 -17.79
N HIS A 114 -10.31 19.87 -16.83
CA HIS A 114 -9.58 20.28 -15.64
C HIS A 114 -10.41 19.95 -14.40
N ILE A 115 -9.82 19.23 -13.45
CA ILE A 115 -10.44 18.99 -12.14
C ILE A 115 -9.85 19.98 -11.13
N PHE A 116 -10.75 20.64 -10.41
CA PHE A 116 -10.42 21.45 -9.26
C PHE A 116 -11.06 20.82 -8.02
N SER A 117 -10.38 20.86 -6.90
CA SER A 117 -10.89 20.36 -5.63
C SER A 117 -10.59 21.35 -4.53
N LEU A 118 -11.53 21.50 -3.60
CA LEU A 118 -11.31 22.20 -2.33
C LEU A 118 -10.46 21.35 -1.38
N ALA A 119 -10.44 20.02 -1.59
CA ALA A 119 -9.54 19.10 -0.94
C ALA A 119 -8.23 18.97 -1.75
N LEU A 120 -7.22 18.35 -1.17
CA LEU A 120 -5.93 18.09 -1.81
C LEU A 120 -6.12 17.17 -3.03
N ALA A 121 -6.08 17.73 -4.23
CA ALA A 121 -6.21 16.99 -5.48
C ALA A 121 -5.13 17.40 -6.47
N CYS A 122 -4.54 16.40 -7.12
CA CYS A 122 -3.62 16.64 -8.24
C CYS A 122 -4.44 16.86 -9.52
N PRO A 123 -4.37 18.04 -10.16
CA PRO A 123 -5.14 18.32 -11.37
C PRO A 123 -4.67 17.49 -12.58
N GLU A 124 -3.41 17.07 -12.60
CA GLU A 124 -2.82 16.34 -13.72
C GLU A 124 -3.11 14.84 -13.66
N HIS A 125 -3.05 14.22 -12.48
CA HIS A 125 -3.16 12.78 -12.32
C HIS A 125 -4.53 12.34 -11.77
N GLY A 126 -5.41 13.26 -11.38
CA GLY A 126 -6.75 12.96 -10.87
C GLY A 126 -6.77 12.28 -9.49
N HIS A 127 -5.62 12.20 -8.81
CA HIS A 127 -5.56 11.75 -7.42
C HIS A 127 -6.13 12.85 -6.53
N SER A 128 -7.08 12.50 -5.67
CA SER A 128 -7.57 13.38 -4.61
C SER A 128 -7.29 12.73 -3.27
N MET A 129 -6.83 13.53 -2.32
CA MET A 129 -6.67 13.13 -0.93
C MET A 129 -7.82 13.73 -0.13
N ASP A 130 -8.33 12.97 0.83
CA ASP A 130 -9.22 13.50 1.85
C ASP A 130 -8.44 14.48 2.76
N GLU A 131 -9.16 15.30 3.52
CA GLU A 131 -8.55 16.17 4.50
C GLU A 131 -7.76 15.33 5.51
N LEU A 132 -6.45 15.63 5.63
CA LEU A 132 -5.55 14.88 6.48
C LEU A 132 -5.85 15.15 7.95
N GLN A 133 -5.90 14.09 8.73
CA GLN A 133 -6.08 14.13 10.17
C GLN A 133 -4.87 13.53 10.88
N PRO A 134 -4.59 13.89 12.14
CA PRO A 134 -3.45 13.35 12.89
C PRO A 134 -3.40 11.81 12.92
N ARG A 135 -4.57 11.15 12.90
CA ARG A 135 -4.67 9.68 12.86
C ARG A 135 -4.13 9.05 11.58
N ASP A 136 -4.07 9.80 10.47
CA ASP A 136 -3.59 9.31 9.18
C ASP A 136 -2.05 9.15 9.19
N PHE A 137 -1.37 9.84 10.10
CA PHE A 137 0.07 9.72 10.31
C PHE A 137 0.46 8.58 11.27
N SER A 138 -0.51 7.84 11.78
CA SER A 138 -0.26 6.71 12.67
C SER A 138 -0.21 5.39 11.89
N PHE A 139 0.91 4.68 11.95
CA PHE A 139 1.03 3.33 11.37
C PHE A 139 0.22 2.28 12.15
N ASN A 140 -0.28 2.58 13.36
CA ASN A 140 -1.20 1.72 14.13
C ASN A 140 -2.67 1.95 13.76
N ALA A 141 -2.98 2.96 12.92
CA ALA A 141 -4.34 3.25 12.48
C ALA A 141 -4.51 2.85 11.01
N PRO A 142 -5.62 2.20 10.64
CA PRO A 142 -5.83 1.68 9.28
C PRO A 142 -5.93 2.78 8.21
N TYR A 143 -6.14 4.03 8.62
CA TYR A 143 -6.37 5.17 7.73
C TYR A 143 -5.12 5.54 6.92
N GLY A 144 -3.97 5.67 7.58
CA GLY A 144 -2.70 6.03 6.95
C GLY A 144 -1.72 4.88 6.78
N ALA A 145 -1.95 3.74 7.43
CA ALA A 145 -1.10 2.56 7.31
C ALA A 145 -1.03 2.01 5.89
N CYS A 146 0.11 1.48 5.50
CA CYS A 146 0.27 0.77 4.24
C CYS A 146 -0.75 -0.38 4.17
N PRO A 147 -1.56 -0.50 3.10
CA PRO A 147 -2.62 -1.50 3.01
C PRO A 147 -2.11 -2.93 2.96
N ASP A 148 -0.88 -3.17 2.48
CA ASP A 148 -0.31 -4.50 2.32
C ASP A 148 0.27 -5.05 3.62
N CYS A 149 1.06 -4.26 4.35
CA CYS A 149 1.66 -4.67 5.61
C CYS A 149 0.89 -4.19 6.85
N LEU A 150 -0.22 -3.47 6.67
CA LEU A 150 -1.06 -2.93 7.75
C LEU A 150 -0.26 -2.12 8.79
N GLY A 151 0.78 -1.41 8.33
CA GLY A 151 1.63 -0.59 9.20
C GLY A 151 2.77 -1.34 9.89
N ILE A 152 2.96 -2.62 9.62
CA ILE A 152 4.08 -3.40 10.18
C ILE A 152 5.42 -2.99 9.56
N GLY A 153 5.43 -2.64 8.25
CA GLY A 153 6.64 -2.27 7.50
C GLY A 153 7.41 -3.46 6.92
N SER A 154 7.11 -4.66 7.37
CA SER A 154 7.75 -5.90 6.92
C SER A 154 6.73 -7.00 6.72
N ARG A 155 7.14 -8.07 6.06
CA ARG A 155 6.36 -9.30 5.94
C ARG A 155 7.28 -10.51 6.00
N GLU A 156 6.71 -11.64 6.39
CA GLU A 156 7.40 -12.91 6.34
C GLU A 156 7.26 -13.49 4.92
N GLU A 157 8.37 -13.75 4.26
CA GLU A 157 8.42 -14.42 2.96
C GLU A 157 9.37 -15.62 3.00
N VAL A 158 9.06 -16.60 2.17
CA VAL A 158 9.97 -17.74 1.99
C VAL A 158 11.23 -17.25 1.27
N ASP A 159 12.37 -17.40 1.92
CA ASP A 159 13.66 -16.95 1.39
C ASP A 159 14.33 -18.05 0.57
N ALA A 160 14.68 -17.73 -0.67
CA ALA A 160 15.34 -18.68 -1.57
C ALA A 160 16.68 -19.19 -1.02
N SER A 161 17.44 -18.36 -0.28
CA SER A 161 18.71 -18.74 0.33
C SER A 161 18.54 -19.71 1.50
N LEU A 162 17.41 -19.64 2.21
CA LEU A 162 17.05 -20.59 3.26
C LEU A 162 16.48 -21.89 2.68
N VAL A 163 15.83 -21.81 1.52
CA VAL A 163 15.31 -22.99 0.79
C VAL A 163 16.47 -23.77 0.14
N VAL A 164 17.48 -23.07 -0.37
CA VAL A 164 18.71 -23.66 -0.94
C VAL A 164 19.92 -23.16 -0.13
N PRO A 165 20.16 -23.73 1.06
CA PRO A 165 21.20 -23.24 1.95
C PRO A 165 22.62 -23.59 1.51
N ASP A 166 22.76 -24.64 0.71
CA ASP A 166 24.07 -25.11 0.18
C ASP A 166 23.96 -25.30 -1.34
N PRO A 167 24.41 -24.32 -2.13
CA PRO A 167 24.35 -24.39 -3.58
C PRO A 167 25.31 -25.40 -4.22
N SER A 168 26.26 -25.96 -3.46
CA SER A 168 27.17 -27.03 -3.96
C SER A 168 26.48 -28.39 -4.08
N LEU A 169 25.32 -28.56 -3.43
CA LEU A 169 24.53 -29.79 -3.49
C LEU A 169 23.71 -29.86 -4.76
N SER A 170 23.51 -31.09 -5.26
CA SER A 170 22.53 -31.37 -6.32
C SER A 170 21.13 -31.61 -5.75
N LEU A 171 20.09 -31.68 -6.63
CA LEU A 171 18.72 -32.00 -6.20
C LEU A 171 18.63 -33.38 -5.54
N ASN A 172 19.41 -34.35 -6.03
CA ASN A 172 19.45 -35.67 -5.46
C ASN A 172 20.13 -35.72 -4.09
N GLU A 173 21.06 -34.81 -3.82
CA GLU A 173 21.70 -34.62 -2.51
C GLU A 173 20.87 -33.74 -1.57
N GLY A 174 19.83 -33.10 -2.09
CA GLY A 174 18.89 -32.33 -1.29
C GLY A 174 19.15 -30.84 -1.26
N ALA A 175 19.65 -30.25 -2.34
CA ALA A 175 19.86 -28.81 -2.49
C ALA A 175 18.62 -28.00 -2.07
N ILE A 176 17.42 -28.45 -2.43
CA ILE A 176 16.16 -27.86 -1.96
C ILE A 176 15.77 -28.47 -0.61
N ALA A 177 16.27 -27.88 0.47
CA ALA A 177 16.25 -28.43 1.82
C ALA A 177 14.84 -28.82 2.35
N PRO A 178 13.74 -28.06 2.11
CA PRO A 178 12.40 -28.45 2.58
C PRO A 178 11.85 -29.72 1.92
N PHE A 179 12.44 -30.17 0.81
CA PHE A 179 11.98 -31.30 0.00
C PHE A 179 12.96 -32.46 -0.11
N LYS A 180 14.06 -32.44 0.66
CA LYS A 180 15.07 -33.48 0.65
C LYS A 180 14.59 -34.84 1.18
N THR A 181 13.50 -34.88 1.93
CA THR A 181 12.97 -36.10 2.56
C THR A 181 11.61 -36.49 1.98
N GLY A 182 11.34 -37.80 1.95
CA GLY A 182 10.12 -38.36 1.38
C GLY A 182 10.29 -38.79 -0.08
N ASN A 183 9.22 -39.36 -0.64
CA ASN A 183 9.28 -39.92 -2.00
C ASN A 183 8.67 -39.03 -3.08
N TYR A 184 7.77 -38.14 -2.71
CA TYR A 184 7.00 -37.34 -3.65
C TYR A 184 7.82 -36.18 -4.25
N TYR A 185 8.28 -35.25 -3.40
CA TYR A 185 8.99 -34.07 -3.90
C TYR A 185 10.31 -34.36 -4.63
N PRO A 186 11.16 -35.30 -4.17
CA PRO A 186 12.36 -35.63 -4.93
C PRO A 186 12.07 -36.13 -6.36
N GLN A 187 10.97 -36.88 -6.55
CA GLN A 187 10.57 -37.33 -7.90
C GLN A 187 10.07 -36.15 -8.74
N VAL A 188 9.27 -35.28 -8.16
CA VAL A 188 8.80 -34.07 -8.81
C VAL A 188 9.96 -33.19 -9.24
N LEU A 189 10.91 -32.92 -8.36
CA LEU A 189 12.06 -32.06 -8.65
C LEU A 189 12.95 -32.63 -9.77
N ARG A 190 13.17 -33.95 -9.80
CA ARG A 190 13.86 -34.59 -10.91
C ARG A 190 13.14 -34.41 -12.24
N ALA A 191 11.83 -34.60 -12.24
CA ALA A 191 11.02 -34.45 -13.44
C ALA A 191 11.00 -32.99 -13.94
N VAL A 192 10.93 -32.03 -13.02
CA VAL A 192 11.01 -30.60 -13.33
C VAL A 192 12.39 -30.24 -13.90
N ALA A 193 13.47 -30.72 -13.28
CA ALA A 193 14.84 -30.52 -13.79
C ALA A 193 15.00 -31.06 -15.20
N ALA A 194 14.57 -32.31 -15.46
CA ALA A 194 14.60 -32.90 -16.77
C ALA A 194 13.76 -32.12 -17.81
N HIS A 195 12.59 -31.64 -17.43
CA HIS A 195 11.74 -30.78 -18.27
C HIS A 195 12.44 -29.46 -18.63
N LEU A 196 13.24 -28.90 -17.71
CA LEU A 196 14.02 -27.69 -17.90
C LEU A 196 15.38 -27.93 -18.60
N GLY A 197 15.67 -29.19 -18.96
CA GLY A 197 16.88 -29.56 -19.70
C GLY A 197 18.14 -29.62 -18.84
N THR A 198 18.01 -29.85 -17.54
CA THR A 198 19.14 -30.06 -16.62
C THR A 198 19.05 -31.40 -15.91
N ASP A 199 20.20 -31.91 -15.43
CA ASP A 199 20.27 -33.15 -14.67
C ASP A 199 20.06 -32.85 -13.18
N ALA A 200 19.37 -33.74 -12.47
CA ALA A 200 19.16 -33.65 -11.04
C ALA A 200 20.41 -33.90 -10.20
N ASP A 201 21.46 -34.45 -10.81
CA ASP A 201 22.79 -34.66 -10.19
C ASP A 201 23.72 -33.44 -10.40
N THR A 202 23.32 -32.46 -11.20
CA THR A 202 24.07 -31.21 -11.35
C THR A 202 24.00 -30.40 -10.05
N PRO A 203 25.12 -29.89 -9.51
CA PRO A 203 25.12 -28.96 -8.40
C PRO A 203 24.23 -27.73 -8.69
N TRP A 204 23.56 -27.22 -7.66
CA TRP A 204 22.62 -26.10 -7.85
C TRP A 204 23.31 -24.88 -8.48
N GLU A 205 24.53 -24.54 -8.04
CA GLU A 205 25.28 -23.39 -8.56
C GLU A 205 25.64 -23.51 -10.04
N ASP A 206 25.82 -24.77 -10.55
CA ASP A 206 26.14 -25.05 -11.94
C ASP A 206 24.92 -25.21 -12.85
N MET A 207 23.72 -25.23 -12.25
CA MET A 207 22.46 -25.28 -13.04
C MET A 207 22.23 -24.00 -13.83
N PRO A 208 21.71 -24.09 -15.06
CA PRO A 208 21.28 -22.92 -15.81
C PRO A 208 20.31 -22.07 -14.99
N LYS A 209 20.45 -20.74 -15.02
CA LYS A 209 19.62 -19.82 -14.24
C LYS A 209 18.12 -20.01 -14.48
N LYS A 210 17.74 -20.32 -15.74
CA LYS A 210 16.36 -20.67 -16.11
C LYS A 210 15.85 -21.91 -15.35
N ALA A 211 16.71 -22.89 -15.10
CA ALA A 211 16.33 -24.08 -14.35
C ALA A 211 16.19 -23.76 -12.86
N GLN A 212 17.11 -22.99 -12.28
CA GLN A 212 17.01 -22.51 -10.90
C GLN A 212 15.72 -21.71 -10.68
N ASP A 213 15.41 -20.75 -11.58
CA ASP A 213 14.21 -19.92 -11.52
C ASP A 213 12.94 -20.77 -11.65
N GLY A 214 12.91 -21.74 -12.58
CA GLY A 214 11.76 -22.63 -12.75
C GLY A 214 11.53 -23.55 -11.55
N LEU A 215 12.61 -24.05 -10.93
CA LEU A 215 12.53 -24.86 -9.71
C LEU A 215 12.04 -24.05 -8.50
N LEU A 216 12.48 -22.78 -8.35
CA LEU A 216 12.09 -21.92 -7.23
C LEU A 216 10.71 -21.28 -7.40
N HIS A 217 10.42 -20.73 -8.58
CA HIS A 217 9.24 -19.89 -8.82
C HIS A 217 8.12 -20.59 -9.60
N GLY A 218 8.38 -21.80 -10.12
CA GLY A 218 7.40 -22.59 -10.84
C GLY A 218 7.42 -22.37 -12.37
N LEU A 219 6.55 -23.10 -13.05
CA LEU A 219 6.48 -23.16 -14.51
C LEU A 219 5.13 -22.61 -15.07
N GLY A 220 4.35 -21.93 -14.21
CA GLY A 220 3.05 -21.42 -14.57
C GLY A 220 2.06 -22.56 -14.89
N LYS A 221 1.53 -22.58 -16.14
CA LYS A 221 0.56 -23.59 -16.59
C LYS A 221 1.19 -24.77 -17.33
N ASP A 222 2.51 -24.80 -17.43
CA ASP A 222 3.19 -25.91 -18.10
C ASP A 222 3.07 -27.20 -17.29
N LYS A 223 2.66 -28.26 -17.95
CA LYS A 223 2.46 -29.56 -17.33
C LYS A 223 3.74 -30.40 -17.47
N VAL A 224 4.29 -30.78 -16.33
CA VAL A 224 5.45 -31.66 -16.26
C VAL A 224 4.98 -33.09 -16.03
N ARG A 225 5.47 -34.01 -16.85
CA ARG A 225 5.25 -35.45 -16.67
C ARG A 225 6.18 -35.98 -15.59
N VAL A 226 5.62 -36.63 -14.58
CA VAL A 226 6.35 -37.28 -13.50
C VAL A 226 6.15 -38.79 -13.63
N ASP A 227 7.21 -39.51 -13.94
CA ASP A 227 7.22 -40.97 -14.02
C ASP A 227 7.59 -41.53 -12.65
N TYR A 228 6.89 -42.58 -12.22
CA TYR A 228 7.21 -43.31 -11.00
C TYR A 228 6.87 -44.78 -11.09
N VAL A 229 7.53 -45.55 -10.26
CA VAL A 229 7.28 -46.98 -10.14
C VAL A 229 6.45 -47.25 -8.88
N THR A 230 5.30 -47.90 -9.07
CA THR A 230 4.44 -48.28 -7.95
C THR A 230 5.09 -49.36 -7.08
N VAL A 231 4.56 -49.56 -5.87
CA VAL A 231 5.05 -50.62 -4.95
C VAL A 231 5.00 -52.00 -5.62
N ASP A 232 4.08 -52.24 -6.54
CA ASP A 232 3.93 -53.50 -7.30
C ASP A 232 4.86 -53.60 -8.52
N GLY A 233 5.78 -52.63 -8.68
CA GLY A 233 6.77 -52.63 -9.80
C GLY A 233 6.19 -52.15 -11.14
N ARG A 234 4.98 -51.56 -11.17
CA ARG A 234 4.41 -51.03 -12.41
C ARG A 234 4.90 -49.62 -12.65
N GLU A 235 5.37 -49.35 -13.85
CA GLU A 235 5.69 -47.98 -14.31
C GLU A 235 4.36 -47.23 -14.59
N THR A 236 4.22 -46.05 -14.04
CA THR A 236 3.11 -45.17 -14.27
C THR A 236 3.57 -43.71 -14.25
N TYR A 237 2.69 -42.81 -14.66
CA TYR A 237 3.02 -41.39 -14.69
C TYR A 237 1.79 -40.56 -14.35
N TRP A 238 2.06 -39.32 -13.88
CA TRP A 238 1.03 -38.29 -13.79
C TRP A 238 1.57 -36.95 -14.31
N TYR A 239 0.69 -35.98 -14.50
CA TYR A 239 1.09 -34.61 -14.88
C TYR A 239 0.83 -33.66 -13.72
N ILE A 240 1.79 -32.77 -13.49
CA ILE A 240 1.67 -31.70 -12.49
C ILE A 240 1.91 -30.34 -13.13
N GLU A 241 1.27 -29.31 -12.57
CA GLU A 241 1.66 -27.93 -12.76
C GLU A 241 2.55 -27.56 -11.57
N TRP A 242 3.84 -27.35 -11.84
CA TRP A 242 4.80 -27.08 -10.77
C TRP A 242 4.68 -25.63 -10.31
N GLU A 243 4.22 -25.41 -9.08
CA GLU A 243 4.03 -24.08 -8.47
C GLU A 243 5.33 -23.38 -8.04
N GLY A 244 6.46 -24.10 -7.99
CA GLY A 244 7.73 -23.62 -7.44
C GLY A 244 7.97 -23.99 -6.00
N ALA A 245 9.24 -24.14 -5.63
CA ALA A 245 9.63 -24.53 -4.26
C ALA A 245 9.19 -23.50 -3.22
N LEU A 246 9.29 -22.21 -3.52
CA LEU A 246 8.90 -21.13 -2.61
C LEU A 246 7.38 -21.16 -2.33
N ALA A 247 6.56 -21.24 -3.39
CA ALA A 247 5.11 -21.31 -3.24
C ALA A 247 4.68 -22.61 -2.52
N ALA A 248 5.32 -23.73 -2.82
CA ALA A 248 5.02 -24.99 -2.17
C ALA A 248 5.36 -24.97 -0.65
N VAL A 249 6.44 -24.32 -0.24
CA VAL A 249 6.77 -24.10 1.19
C VAL A 249 5.73 -23.20 1.84
N GLN A 250 5.38 -22.08 1.20
CA GLN A 250 4.36 -21.13 1.69
C GLN A 250 3.02 -21.83 1.89
N ARG A 251 2.54 -22.59 0.90
CA ARG A 251 1.30 -23.35 0.98
C ARG A 251 1.33 -24.38 2.12
N ARG A 252 2.41 -25.16 2.21
CA ARG A 252 2.58 -26.16 3.27
C ARG A 252 2.62 -25.56 4.68
N TYR A 253 3.17 -24.36 4.83
CA TYR A 253 3.16 -23.62 6.08
C TYR A 253 1.74 -23.22 6.48
N GLN A 254 0.94 -22.76 5.53
CA GLN A 254 -0.46 -22.40 5.76
C GLN A 254 -1.35 -23.62 6.07
N GLU A 255 -1.07 -24.74 5.42
CA GLU A 255 -1.82 -26.01 5.58
C GLU A 255 -1.31 -26.87 6.75
N ALA A 256 -0.24 -26.46 7.45
CA ALA A 256 0.37 -27.24 8.52
C ALA A 256 -0.62 -27.47 9.68
N GLN A 257 -0.87 -28.74 9.99
CA GLN A 257 -1.82 -29.17 11.03
C GLN A 257 -1.19 -29.31 12.42
N SER A 258 0.14 -29.32 12.52
CA SER A 258 0.87 -29.41 13.79
C SER A 258 1.84 -28.28 13.97
N ASP A 259 2.05 -27.83 15.21
CA ASP A 259 2.99 -26.77 15.56
C ASP A 259 4.44 -27.14 15.19
N ALA A 260 4.83 -28.39 15.40
CA ALA A 260 6.16 -28.88 15.03
C ALA A 260 6.43 -28.81 13.50
N GLN A 261 5.41 -29.10 12.67
CA GLN A 261 5.52 -28.95 11.22
C GLN A 261 5.57 -27.49 10.83
N ARG A 262 4.78 -26.64 11.47
CA ARG A 262 4.78 -25.19 11.22
C ARG A 262 6.12 -24.57 11.61
N GLU A 263 6.66 -24.91 12.77
CA GLU A 263 7.96 -24.42 13.25
C GLU A 263 9.10 -24.83 12.30
N LYS A 264 9.11 -26.10 11.84
CA LYS A 264 10.08 -26.56 10.86
C LYS A 264 9.99 -25.79 9.52
N LEU A 265 8.78 -25.46 9.06
CA LEU A 265 8.59 -24.71 7.83
C LEU A 265 8.90 -23.21 8.03
N ALA A 266 8.63 -22.66 9.22
CA ALA A 266 8.96 -21.27 9.58
C ALA A 266 10.46 -20.98 9.46
N SER A 267 11.34 -21.99 9.63
CA SER A 267 12.79 -21.81 9.45
C SER A 267 13.23 -21.43 8.04
N TYR A 268 12.33 -21.53 7.03
CA TYR A 268 12.59 -21.12 5.65
C TYR A 268 12.03 -19.72 5.34
N PHE A 269 11.50 -19.01 6.34
CA PHE A 269 10.99 -17.66 6.18
C PHE A 269 11.99 -16.63 6.69
N ALA A 270 12.10 -15.54 5.98
CA ALA A 270 12.81 -14.34 6.41
C ALA A 270 11.86 -13.17 6.51
N ILE A 271 12.17 -12.25 7.43
CA ILE A 271 11.47 -10.98 7.54
C ILE A 271 12.08 -10.03 6.51
N VAL A 272 11.29 -9.64 5.51
CA VAL A 272 11.71 -8.73 4.46
C VAL A 272 10.93 -7.42 4.54
N PRO A 273 11.52 -6.27 4.14
CA PRO A 273 10.77 -5.03 4.05
C PRO A 273 9.55 -5.18 3.13
N CYS A 274 8.43 -4.60 3.51
CA CYS A 274 7.22 -4.62 2.66
C CYS A 274 7.51 -3.96 1.30
N PRO A 275 7.31 -4.64 0.16
CA PRO A 275 7.66 -4.11 -1.15
C PRO A 275 6.86 -2.87 -1.56
N THR A 276 5.63 -2.73 -1.03
CA THR A 276 4.74 -1.61 -1.34
C THR A 276 5.18 -0.32 -0.66
N CYS A 277 5.54 -0.37 0.61
CA CYS A 277 5.98 0.82 1.35
C CYS A 277 7.51 0.89 1.56
N GLY A 278 8.27 -0.12 1.14
CA GLY A 278 9.72 -0.15 1.33
C GLY A 278 10.15 -0.13 2.79
N GLY A 279 9.34 -0.66 3.71
CA GLY A 279 9.58 -0.59 5.15
C GLY A 279 8.94 0.62 5.86
N LYS A 280 8.49 1.63 5.12
CA LYS A 280 8.05 2.93 5.65
C LYS A 280 6.70 2.92 6.38
N ARG A 281 5.98 1.80 6.41
CA ARG A 281 4.75 1.53 7.17
C ARG A 281 3.51 2.30 6.75
N LEU A 282 3.63 3.46 6.12
CA LEU A 282 2.56 4.38 5.76
C LEU A 282 2.30 4.38 4.25
N LYS A 283 1.14 4.91 3.86
CA LYS A 283 0.78 5.14 2.46
C LYS A 283 1.69 6.20 1.84
N PRO A 284 1.97 6.14 0.51
CA PRO A 284 2.78 7.14 -0.18
C PRO A 284 2.28 8.57 -0.03
N GLU A 285 0.95 8.76 -0.01
CA GLU A 285 0.31 10.06 0.13
C GLU A 285 0.62 10.70 1.50
N ILE A 286 0.66 9.90 2.55
CA ILE A 286 1.00 10.37 3.90
C ILE A 286 2.50 10.70 4.00
N LEU A 287 3.34 9.89 3.36
CA LEU A 287 4.79 10.12 3.30
C LEU A 287 5.17 11.34 2.46
N ALA A 288 4.29 11.78 1.56
CA ALA A 288 4.49 13.01 0.78
C ALA A 288 4.31 14.30 1.59
N VAL A 289 3.71 14.21 2.80
CA VAL A 289 3.60 15.35 3.71
C VAL A 289 4.93 15.54 4.44
N THR A 290 5.53 16.71 4.31
CA THR A 290 6.84 17.01 4.88
C THR A 290 6.81 18.25 5.75
N VAL A 291 7.69 18.26 6.75
CA VAL A 291 8.05 19.43 7.56
C VAL A 291 9.55 19.65 7.38
N ASN A 292 9.95 20.81 6.87
CA ASN A 292 11.34 21.11 6.53
C ASN A 292 11.98 19.99 5.67
N ASP A 293 11.30 19.60 4.59
CA ASP A 293 11.68 18.55 3.62
C ASP A 293 11.84 17.13 4.21
N ARG A 294 11.35 16.87 5.42
CA ARG A 294 11.38 15.56 6.06
C ARG A 294 9.97 15.02 6.26
N SER A 295 9.73 13.78 5.82
CA SER A 295 8.49 13.06 6.12
C SER A 295 8.48 12.57 7.57
N ILE A 296 7.31 12.13 8.05
CA ILE A 296 7.22 11.53 9.38
C ILE A 296 8.12 10.28 9.51
N HIS A 297 8.27 9.49 8.45
CA HIS A 297 9.17 8.33 8.44
C HIS A 297 10.62 8.77 8.62
N ASP A 298 11.09 9.76 7.83
CA ASP A 298 12.46 10.25 7.92
C ASP A 298 12.79 10.72 9.33
N VAL A 299 11.84 11.36 10.01
CA VAL A 299 12.03 11.83 11.39
C VAL A 299 12.01 10.65 12.38
N THR A 300 11.15 9.64 12.20
CA THR A 300 11.10 8.50 13.11
C THR A 300 12.28 7.53 12.94
N GLU A 301 12.94 7.54 11.78
CA GLU A 301 14.17 6.78 11.50
C GLU A 301 15.41 7.42 12.15
N MET A 302 15.37 8.72 12.45
CA MET A 302 16.46 9.40 13.16
C MET A 302 16.62 8.85 14.58
N SER A 303 17.85 8.92 15.11
CA SER A 303 18.07 8.69 16.54
C SER A 303 17.35 9.76 17.39
N ALA A 304 17.14 9.50 18.66
CA ALA A 304 16.51 10.47 19.57
C ALA A 304 17.34 11.78 19.64
N ALA A 305 18.67 11.68 19.57
CA ALA A 305 19.56 12.83 19.55
C ALA A 305 19.40 13.63 18.24
N ASP A 306 19.46 12.97 17.08
CA ASP A 306 19.31 13.62 15.77
C ASP A 306 17.92 14.24 15.60
N SER A 307 16.87 13.54 16.09
CA SER A 307 15.51 14.07 16.10
C SER A 307 15.41 15.34 16.94
N LEU A 308 16.06 15.38 18.11
CA LEU A 308 16.07 16.56 18.96
C LEU A 308 16.74 17.75 18.24
N GLU A 309 17.89 17.52 17.59
CA GLU A 309 18.58 18.53 16.79
C GLU A 309 17.73 19.02 15.62
N PHE A 310 17.03 18.10 14.91
CA PHE A 310 16.10 18.46 13.86
C PHE A 310 15.00 19.40 14.38
N PHE A 311 14.33 19.06 15.49
CA PHE A 311 13.29 19.91 16.07
C PHE A 311 13.84 21.22 16.65
N ASP A 312 15.10 21.29 17.06
CA ASP A 312 15.77 22.52 17.46
C ASP A 312 16.05 23.45 16.27
N SER A 313 16.27 22.88 15.09
CA SER A 313 16.55 23.65 13.86
C SER A 313 15.29 24.25 13.20
N LEU A 314 14.08 23.82 13.61
CA LEU A 314 12.84 24.30 12.99
C LEU A 314 12.55 25.75 13.39
N ALA A 315 12.30 26.58 12.38
CA ALA A 315 11.85 27.96 12.53
C ALA A 315 10.44 28.13 11.95
N PHE A 316 9.51 28.60 12.76
CA PHE A 316 8.15 28.89 12.35
C PHE A 316 7.90 30.40 12.41
N HIS A 317 7.03 30.92 11.56
CA HIS A 317 6.74 32.35 11.46
C HIS A 317 5.24 32.63 11.47
N GLY A 318 4.84 33.73 12.12
CA GLY A 318 3.48 34.22 12.13
C GLY A 318 2.48 33.24 12.77
N SER A 319 1.44 32.86 12.04
CA SER A 319 0.40 31.93 12.55
C SER A 319 0.90 30.51 12.80
N GLU A 320 1.93 30.08 12.09
CA GLU A 320 2.53 28.75 12.27
C GLU A 320 3.18 28.61 13.65
N GLU A 321 3.84 29.66 14.13
CA GLU A 321 4.48 29.67 15.45
C GLU A 321 3.47 29.43 16.58
N HIS A 322 2.27 29.99 16.48
CA HIS A 322 1.20 29.79 17.46
C HIS A 322 0.68 28.35 17.50
N ILE A 323 0.69 27.66 16.34
CA ILE A 323 0.23 26.28 16.23
C ILE A 323 1.34 25.29 16.55
N ALA A 324 2.50 25.43 15.91
CA ALA A 324 3.60 24.48 15.99
C ALA A 324 4.41 24.64 17.29
N GLY A 325 4.56 25.86 17.81
CA GLY A 325 5.41 26.14 18.98
C GLY A 325 5.11 25.27 20.19
N PRO A 326 3.86 25.19 20.67
CA PRO A 326 3.50 24.32 21.80
C PRO A 326 3.77 22.84 21.53
N ILE A 327 3.50 22.38 20.30
CA ILE A 327 3.68 20.99 19.88
C ILE A 327 5.17 20.63 19.88
N VAL A 328 5.99 21.44 19.22
CA VAL A 328 7.44 21.24 19.12
C VAL A 328 8.10 21.30 20.51
N LYS A 329 7.66 22.19 21.36
CA LYS A 329 8.14 22.26 22.76
C LYS A 329 7.90 20.93 23.50
N GLU A 330 6.73 20.34 23.36
CA GLU A 330 6.38 19.06 23.99
C GLU A 330 7.20 17.90 23.39
N ILE A 331 7.36 17.86 22.06
CA ILE A 331 8.18 16.85 21.38
C ILE A 331 9.64 16.94 21.89
N LYS A 332 10.22 18.14 21.92
CA LYS A 332 11.58 18.38 22.39
C LYS A 332 11.78 17.95 23.85
N ALA A 333 10.80 18.23 24.70
CA ALA A 333 10.88 17.81 26.12
C ALA A 333 10.93 16.27 26.23
N ARG A 334 10.15 15.56 25.44
CA ARG A 334 10.13 14.08 25.42
C ARG A 334 11.41 13.48 24.82
N LEU A 335 11.88 14.04 23.69
CA LEU A 335 13.14 13.59 23.08
C LEU A 335 14.33 13.85 23.99
N LYS A 336 14.40 15.04 24.58
CA LYS A 336 15.44 15.38 25.57
C LYS A 336 15.46 14.38 26.72
N PHE A 337 14.29 14.00 27.23
CA PHE A 337 14.22 13.01 28.28
C PHE A 337 14.79 11.64 27.83
N LEU A 338 14.52 11.18 26.60
CA LEU A 338 15.13 9.96 26.07
C LEU A 338 16.66 10.07 26.05
N VAL A 339 17.19 11.21 25.63
CA VAL A 339 18.63 11.48 25.63
C VAL A 339 19.19 11.48 27.06
N ASP A 340 18.51 12.13 27.99
CA ASP A 340 18.95 12.26 29.40
C ASP A 340 19.01 10.91 30.14
N VAL A 341 18.17 9.92 29.72
CA VAL A 341 18.22 8.56 30.30
C VAL A 341 19.18 7.61 29.51
N GLY A 342 19.98 8.17 28.60
CA GLY A 342 20.99 7.42 27.82
C GLY A 342 20.39 6.52 26.72
N LEU A 343 19.29 6.98 26.11
CA LEU A 343 18.64 6.34 24.95
C LEU A 343 18.74 7.22 23.68
N ASP A 344 19.78 8.02 23.61
CA ASP A 344 20.10 8.96 22.53
C ASP A 344 20.23 8.30 21.16
N TYR A 345 20.70 7.05 21.12
CA TYR A 345 20.90 6.24 19.92
C TYR A 345 19.63 5.54 19.40
N LEU A 346 18.55 5.48 20.19
CA LEU A 346 17.32 4.79 19.79
C LEU A 346 16.56 5.58 18.74
N THR A 347 16.04 4.85 17.73
CA THR A 347 15.11 5.40 16.74
C THR A 347 13.66 5.19 17.17
N LEU A 348 12.77 6.14 16.83
CA LEU A 348 11.36 6.05 17.18
C LEU A 348 10.61 4.95 16.41
N GLU A 349 11.15 4.52 15.27
CA GLU A 349 10.56 3.44 14.48
C GLU A 349 10.88 2.04 15.01
N ARG A 350 11.84 1.92 15.92
CA ARG A 350 12.29 0.62 16.43
C ARG A 350 11.15 -0.14 17.09
N ALA A 351 10.94 -1.38 16.65
CA ALA A 351 9.88 -2.23 17.17
C ALA A 351 10.10 -2.55 18.66
N THR A 352 9.08 -2.40 19.48
CA THR A 352 9.15 -2.61 20.94
C THR A 352 9.66 -4.01 21.32
N ALA A 353 9.34 -5.04 20.49
CA ALA A 353 9.80 -6.41 20.70
C ALA A 353 11.33 -6.59 20.57
N THR A 354 12.02 -5.63 19.95
CA THR A 354 13.49 -5.67 19.77
C THR A 354 14.26 -4.93 20.86
N LEU A 355 13.56 -4.30 21.81
CA LEU A 355 14.16 -3.58 22.92
C LEU A 355 14.70 -4.55 23.96
N SER A 356 15.89 -4.27 24.48
CA SER A 356 16.41 -4.95 25.68
C SER A 356 15.56 -4.59 26.91
N GLY A 357 15.64 -5.44 27.95
CA GLY A 357 14.92 -5.17 29.21
C GLY A 357 15.25 -3.81 29.81
N GLY A 358 16.53 -3.41 29.79
CA GLY A 358 16.99 -2.11 30.29
C GLY A 358 16.49 -0.93 29.43
N GLU A 359 16.46 -1.05 28.10
CA GLU A 359 15.89 -0.03 27.21
C GLU A 359 14.38 0.15 27.47
N ALA A 360 13.64 -0.96 27.54
CA ALA A 360 12.20 -0.92 27.83
C ALA A 360 11.89 -0.30 29.20
N GLN A 361 12.70 -0.59 30.21
CA GLN A 361 12.57 -0.01 31.55
C GLN A 361 12.82 1.50 31.52
N ARG A 362 13.90 1.96 30.88
CA ARG A 362 14.22 3.39 30.72
C ARG A 362 13.15 4.15 29.96
N ILE A 363 12.57 3.56 28.89
CA ILE A 363 11.43 4.16 28.17
C ILE A 363 10.19 4.28 29.07
N ARG A 364 9.90 3.30 29.92
CA ARG A 364 8.80 3.39 30.91
C ARG A 364 9.05 4.50 31.93
N LEU A 365 10.28 4.63 32.42
CA LEU A 365 10.68 5.76 33.27
C LEU A 365 10.49 7.09 32.55
N ALA A 366 10.91 7.19 31.28
CA ALA A 366 10.72 8.36 30.45
C ALA A 366 9.24 8.78 30.39
N THR A 367 8.35 7.81 30.18
CA THR A 367 6.91 8.07 30.07
C THR A 367 6.29 8.53 31.39
N GLN A 368 6.76 8.00 32.51
CA GLN A 368 6.22 8.30 33.85
C GLN A 368 6.76 9.62 34.43
N ILE A 369 8.07 9.85 34.33
CA ILE A 369 8.72 11.06 34.86
C ILE A 369 8.50 12.25 33.92
N GLY A 370 8.55 12.03 32.61
CA GLY A 370 8.30 13.06 31.58
C GLY A 370 6.88 13.64 31.60
N ALA A 371 5.92 12.94 32.21
CA ALA A 371 4.58 13.48 32.47
C ALA A 371 4.52 14.59 33.52
N GLY A 372 5.65 14.86 34.24
CA GLY A 372 5.78 15.99 35.19
C GLY A 372 4.76 15.97 36.31
N LEU A 373 4.23 14.79 36.67
CA LEU A 373 3.23 14.66 37.74
C LEU A 373 3.85 15.02 39.08
N MET A 374 3.53 16.20 39.59
CA MET A 374 3.91 16.61 40.92
C MET A 374 3.06 15.90 41.99
N GLY A 375 3.69 15.45 43.09
CA GLY A 375 2.98 14.78 44.20
C GLY A 375 2.78 13.27 44.02
N VAL A 376 3.48 12.62 43.06
CA VAL A 376 3.46 11.17 42.84
C VAL A 376 4.74 10.54 43.41
N LEU A 377 4.60 9.43 44.13
CA LEU A 377 5.73 8.62 44.60
C LEU A 377 6.08 7.58 43.53
N TYR A 378 7.28 7.63 42.96
CA TYR A 378 7.82 6.64 42.06
C TYR A 378 8.59 5.58 42.86
N ILE A 379 8.18 4.33 42.76
CA ILE A 379 8.89 3.18 43.34
C ILE A 379 9.64 2.51 42.20
N LEU A 380 10.97 2.52 42.29
CA LEU A 380 11.86 1.91 41.32
C LEU A 380 12.42 0.63 41.92
N ASP A 381 12.32 -0.47 41.20
CA ASP A 381 12.94 -1.74 41.51
C ASP A 381 14.24 -1.86 40.71
N GLU A 382 15.36 -2.10 41.38
CA GLU A 382 16.70 -2.20 40.76
C GLU A 382 17.05 -1.05 39.79
N PRO A 383 17.01 0.23 40.20
CA PRO A 383 17.17 1.39 39.33
C PRO A 383 18.58 1.54 38.73
N SER A 384 19.53 0.74 39.16
CA SER A 384 20.93 0.75 38.68
C SER A 384 21.26 -0.30 37.62
N CYS A 385 20.28 -1.09 37.17
CA CYS A 385 20.46 -2.10 36.15
C CYS A 385 20.23 -1.56 34.74
#